data_1b72ffc98255852256ae2add2a787c1a
#
_entry.id   1b72ffc98255852256ae2add2a787c1a
#
_cell.length_a   1.000
_cell.length_b   1.000
_cell.length_c   1.000
_cell.angle_alpha   90.00
_cell.angle_beta   90.00
_cell.angle_gamma   90.00
#
_symmetry.space_group_name_H-M   'P 1'
#
loop_
_entity.id
_entity.type
_entity.pdbx_description
1 polymer ?
#
loop_
_entity_poly.entity_id
_entity_poly.type
_entity_poly.pdbx_seq_one_letter_code
_entity_poly.pdbx_strand_id
1 'polypeptide(L)'
;MGEGVGPLTTRARDILHEWVQAESLRKHCEAVAACLGHFARQQGADEDVWVAVGLLHDMDFERHPNLELSESGHPFVGVRYLRQQGWSDEITRAILSHADYSGVEPISPMEKTLVAVDELSGFVTASALVRPDKRVAEVKVASVRKKMKDKSFAAKVSRADIERGAVLLELPLDSLIQEVVVALATEADRLGLAGTNAEEERHA
;
A
#
# COMPACT_ATOMS: atom_id res chain seq x y z
N MET A 1 -2.36 21.96 -12.18
CA MET A 1 -2.58 21.11 -13.38
C MET A 1 -2.48 19.70 -12.85
N GLY A 2 -3.61 18.99 -12.78
CA GLY A 2 -3.58 17.60 -12.32
C GLY A 2 -2.76 16.77 -13.32
N GLU A 3 -1.72 16.12 -12.82
CA GLU A 3 -0.96 15.15 -13.62
C GLU A 3 -1.94 14.05 -14.03
N GLY A 4 -2.06 13.80 -15.33
CA GLY A 4 -2.95 12.78 -15.86
C GLY A 4 -2.47 11.40 -15.41
N VAL A 5 -3.41 10.53 -15.02
CA VAL A 5 -3.11 9.13 -14.68
C VAL A 5 -2.37 8.47 -15.85
N GLY A 6 -1.22 7.86 -15.57
CA GLY A 6 -0.41 7.17 -16.59
C GLY A 6 -1.08 5.92 -17.15
N PRO A 7 -0.65 5.44 -18.30
CA PRO A 7 -1.24 4.28 -18.98
C PRO A 7 -1.09 2.97 -18.18
N LEU A 8 0.02 2.78 -17.44
CA LEU A 8 0.23 1.59 -16.61
C LEU A 8 -0.68 1.63 -15.37
N THR A 9 -0.81 2.78 -14.72
CA THR A 9 -1.73 2.99 -13.59
C THR A 9 -3.17 2.69 -13.98
N THR A 10 -3.63 3.18 -15.14
CA THR A 10 -4.99 2.90 -15.62
C THR A 10 -5.21 1.41 -15.81
N ARG A 11 -4.31 0.75 -16.54
CA ARG A 11 -4.38 -0.68 -16.80
C ARG A 11 -4.29 -1.52 -15.51
N ALA A 12 -3.44 -1.11 -14.56
CA ALA A 12 -3.30 -1.77 -13.26
C ALA A 12 -4.60 -1.68 -12.44
N ARG A 13 -5.25 -0.52 -12.45
CA ARG A 13 -6.52 -0.33 -11.74
C ARG A 13 -7.65 -1.17 -12.35
N ASP A 14 -7.71 -1.29 -13.67
CA ASP A 14 -8.68 -2.16 -14.34
C ASP A 14 -8.51 -3.63 -13.92
N ILE A 15 -7.25 -4.11 -13.89
CA ILE A 15 -6.93 -5.48 -13.41
C ILE A 15 -7.30 -5.65 -11.94
N LEU A 16 -6.96 -4.68 -11.07
CA LEU A 16 -7.34 -4.72 -9.66
C LEU A 16 -8.85 -4.87 -9.49
N HIS A 17 -9.64 -4.08 -10.23
CA HIS A 17 -11.11 -4.15 -10.17
C HIS A 17 -11.68 -5.45 -10.74
N GLU A 18 -11.03 -6.05 -11.73
CA GLU A 18 -11.41 -7.36 -12.25
C GLU A 18 -11.15 -8.49 -11.24
N TRP A 19 -9.99 -8.45 -10.58
CA TRP A 19 -9.52 -9.54 -9.72
C TRP A 19 -10.04 -9.47 -8.29
N VAL A 20 -10.18 -8.29 -7.73
CA VAL A 20 -10.55 -8.06 -6.33
C VAL A 20 -11.98 -7.53 -6.24
N GLN A 21 -12.84 -8.18 -5.44
CA GLN A 21 -14.20 -7.74 -5.15
C GLN A 21 -14.33 -7.03 -3.80
N ALA A 22 -13.48 -7.41 -2.83
CA ALA A 22 -13.45 -6.83 -1.50
C ALA A 22 -13.00 -5.36 -1.55
N GLU A 23 -13.90 -4.45 -1.18
CA GLU A 23 -13.60 -3.01 -1.17
C GLU A 23 -12.43 -2.67 -0.23
N SER A 24 -12.31 -3.38 0.89
CA SER A 24 -11.20 -3.20 1.83
C SER A 24 -9.84 -3.50 1.22
N LEU A 25 -9.73 -4.56 0.40
CA LEU A 25 -8.49 -4.91 -0.29
C LEU A 25 -8.19 -3.93 -1.42
N ARG A 26 -9.20 -3.50 -2.18
CA ARG A 26 -9.03 -2.42 -3.18
C ARG A 26 -8.49 -1.15 -2.54
N LYS A 27 -9.07 -0.72 -1.41
CA LYS A 27 -8.60 0.45 -0.66
C LYS A 27 -7.18 0.29 -0.13
N HIS A 28 -6.80 -0.92 0.29
CA HIS A 28 -5.42 -1.21 0.69
C HIS A 28 -4.46 -1.04 -0.50
N CYS A 29 -4.72 -1.67 -1.63
CA CYS A 29 -3.89 -1.53 -2.84
C CYS A 29 -3.77 -0.07 -3.30
N GLU A 30 -4.87 0.71 -3.25
CA GLU A 30 -4.85 2.14 -3.57
C GLU A 30 -4.03 2.94 -2.54
N ALA A 31 -4.06 2.58 -1.26
CA ALA A 31 -3.24 3.24 -0.24
C ALA A 31 -1.74 2.94 -0.43
N VAL A 32 -1.38 1.70 -0.72
CA VAL A 32 0.00 1.31 -1.07
C VAL A 32 0.46 2.03 -2.33
N ALA A 33 -0.39 2.10 -3.36
CA ALA A 33 -0.10 2.83 -4.60
C ALA A 33 0.14 4.33 -4.36
N ALA A 34 -0.66 4.96 -3.49
CA ALA A 34 -0.45 6.36 -3.10
C ALA A 34 0.91 6.57 -2.42
N CYS A 35 1.30 5.66 -1.53
CA CYS A 35 2.62 5.70 -0.89
C CYS A 35 3.74 5.52 -1.92
N LEU A 36 3.65 4.52 -2.80
CA LEU A 36 4.66 4.29 -3.83
C LEU A 36 4.81 5.49 -4.78
N GLY A 37 3.69 6.09 -5.23
CA GLY A 37 3.74 7.31 -6.05
C GLY A 37 4.42 8.47 -5.33
N HIS A 38 4.14 8.65 -4.04
CA HIS A 38 4.80 9.67 -3.22
C HIS A 38 6.32 9.49 -3.18
N PHE A 39 6.80 8.27 -2.88
CA PHE A 39 8.23 7.98 -2.84
C PHE A 39 8.89 8.02 -4.23
N ALA A 40 8.18 7.62 -5.29
CA ALA A 40 8.66 7.76 -6.66
C ALA A 40 8.95 9.22 -7.01
N ARG A 41 8.04 10.15 -6.70
CA ARG A 41 8.24 11.59 -6.90
C ARG A 41 9.45 12.12 -6.12
N GLN A 42 9.60 11.71 -4.85
CA GLN A 42 10.75 12.13 -4.04
C GLN A 42 12.09 11.65 -4.61
N GLN A 43 12.11 10.47 -5.25
CA GLN A 43 13.32 9.86 -5.80
C GLN A 43 13.55 10.19 -7.28
N GLY A 44 12.63 10.93 -7.94
CA GLY A 44 12.70 11.20 -9.38
C GLY A 44 12.54 9.95 -10.23
N ALA A 45 11.84 8.93 -9.72
CA ALA A 45 11.56 7.67 -10.40
C ALA A 45 10.28 7.75 -11.23
N ASP A 46 10.02 6.72 -12.06
CA ASP A 46 8.79 6.62 -12.85
C ASP A 46 7.58 6.32 -11.96
N GLU A 47 6.79 7.35 -11.68
CA GLU A 47 5.61 7.26 -10.82
C GLU A 47 4.56 6.28 -11.37
N ASP A 48 4.37 6.21 -12.71
CA ASP A 48 3.37 5.33 -13.32
C ASP A 48 3.71 3.85 -13.07
N VAL A 49 4.99 3.49 -13.12
CA VAL A 49 5.49 2.15 -12.80
C VAL A 49 5.27 1.83 -11.32
N TRP A 50 5.66 2.75 -10.42
CA TRP A 50 5.57 2.51 -8.98
C TRP A 50 4.13 2.40 -8.51
N VAL A 51 3.25 3.28 -8.98
CA VAL A 51 1.81 3.23 -8.66
C VAL A 51 1.19 1.93 -9.16
N ALA A 52 1.55 1.47 -10.37
CA ALA A 52 1.07 0.21 -10.91
C ALA A 52 1.47 -0.99 -10.01
N VAL A 53 2.70 -1.01 -9.49
CA VAL A 53 3.14 -2.05 -8.54
C VAL A 53 2.27 -2.04 -7.28
N GLY A 54 2.00 -0.87 -6.68
CA GLY A 54 1.17 -0.76 -5.51
C GLY A 54 -0.28 -1.23 -5.73
N LEU A 55 -0.84 -0.96 -6.91
CA LEU A 55 -2.17 -1.44 -7.27
C LEU A 55 -2.24 -2.96 -7.44
N LEU A 56 -1.16 -3.57 -7.89
CA LEU A 56 -1.16 -4.97 -8.32
C LEU A 56 -0.55 -5.95 -7.31
N HIS A 57 0.15 -5.48 -6.25
CA HIS A 57 0.92 -6.35 -5.36
C HIS A 57 0.05 -7.46 -4.74
N ASP A 58 -1.16 -7.13 -4.35
CA ASP A 58 -2.13 -8.03 -3.67
C ASP A 58 -3.32 -8.44 -4.57
N MET A 59 -3.26 -8.23 -5.89
CA MET A 59 -4.40 -8.46 -6.77
C MET A 59 -4.98 -9.86 -6.72
N ASP A 60 -4.16 -10.86 -6.43
CA ASP A 60 -4.58 -12.27 -6.39
C ASP A 60 -4.90 -12.78 -4.97
N PHE A 61 -4.62 -11.98 -3.92
CA PHE A 61 -4.72 -12.40 -2.52
C PHE A 61 -6.12 -12.89 -2.14
N GLU A 62 -7.19 -12.23 -2.60
CA GLU A 62 -8.58 -12.62 -2.31
C GLU A 62 -8.91 -14.02 -2.85
N ARG A 63 -8.41 -14.34 -4.05
CA ARG A 63 -8.70 -15.60 -4.74
C ARG A 63 -7.72 -16.72 -4.38
N HIS A 64 -6.52 -16.35 -3.98
CA HIS A 64 -5.40 -17.27 -3.75
C HIS A 64 -4.65 -16.96 -2.44
N PRO A 65 -5.31 -17.01 -1.27
CA PRO A 65 -4.78 -16.52 0.00
C PRO A 65 -3.70 -17.39 0.63
N ASN A 66 -3.16 -18.38 -0.08
CA ASN A 66 -2.08 -19.23 0.42
C ASN A 66 -0.77 -18.43 0.46
N LEU A 67 -0.20 -18.29 1.67
CA LEU A 67 1.03 -17.54 1.97
C LEU A 67 2.25 -18.47 2.12
N GLU A 68 2.39 -19.43 1.23
CA GLU A 68 3.51 -20.35 1.19
C GLU A 68 4.18 -20.28 -0.19
N LEU A 69 5.39 -20.81 -0.30
CA LEU A 69 6.07 -21.01 -1.57
C LEU A 69 5.29 -22.04 -2.41
N SER A 70 4.29 -21.56 -3.13
CA SER A 70 3.36 -22.39 -3.90
C SER A 70 2.94 -21.68 -5.19
N GLU A 71 3.07 -22.36 -6.32
CA GLU A 71 2.63 -21.85 -7.63
C GLU A 71 1.13 -21.53 -7.70
N SER A 72 0.33 -22.04 -6.77
CA SER A 72 -1.13 -21.82 -6.69
C SER A 72 -1.55 -20.75 -5.70
N GLY A 73 -0.60 -20.13 -4.99
CA GLY A 73 -0.83 -19.11 -3.97
C GLY A 73 -0.43 -17.71 -4.38
N HIS A 74 -0.75 -16.75 -3.51
CA HIS A 74 -0.30 -15.37 -3.57
C HIS A 74 1.23 -15.32 -3.30
N PRO A 75 2.01 -14.47 -3.99
CA PRO A 75 1.66 -13.62 -5.14
C PRO A 75 1.93 -14.30 -6.49
N PHE A 76 2.22 -15.61 -6.51
CA PHE A 76 2.70 -16.33 -7.69
C PHE A 76 1.66 -16.41 -8.80
N VAL A 77 0.38 -16.53 -8.44
CA VAL A 77 -0.71 -16.59 -9.44
C VAL A 77 -0.84 -15.25 -10.14
N GLY A 78 -0.87 -14.15 -9.39
CA GLY A 78 -0.92 -12.80 -9.93
C GLY A 78 0.26 -12.50 -10.82
N VAL A 79 1.48 -12.80 -10.37
CA VAL A 79 2.70 -12.59 -11.14
C VAL A 79 2.71 -13.41 -12.44
N ARG A 80 2.28 -14.67 -12.41
CA ARG A 80 2.17 -15.48 -13.63
C ARG A 80 1.18 -14.87 -14.63
N TYR A 81 0.02 -14.43 -14.16
CA TYR A 81 -0.95 -13.73 -15.00
C TYR A 81 -0.35 -12.45 -15.60
N LEU A 82 0.28 -11.61 -14.79
CA LEU A 82 0.88 -10.36 -15.25
C LEU A 82 1.96 -10.60 -16.33
N ARG A 83 2.82 -11.60 -16.15
CA ARG A 83 3.82 -12.00 -17.15
C ARG A 83 3.17 -12.42 -18.47
N GLN A 84 2.10 -13.20 -18.43
CA GLN A 84 1.33 -13.60 -19.62
C GLN A 84 0.69 -12.40 -20.32
N GLN A 85 0.35 -11.34 -19.57
CA GLN A 85 -0.19 -10.10 -20.10
C GLN A 85 0.90 -9.10 -20.56
N GLY A 86 2.17 -9.50 -20.54
CA GLY A 86 3.29 -8.69 -21.04
C GLY A 86 3.74 -7.56 -20.09
N TRP A 87 3.47 -7.68 -18.80
CA TRP A 87 4.03 -6.77 -17.81
C TRP A 87 5.53 -7.01 -17.63
N SER A 88 6.29 -5.96 -17.33
CA SER A 88 7.75 -6.02 -17.24
C SER A 88 8.23 -6.90 -16.08
N ASP A 89 9.45 -7.43 -16.21
CA ASP A 89 10.10 -8.17 -15.13
C ASP A 89 10.36 -7.29 -13.89
N GLU A 90 10.59 -6.00 -14.08
CA GLU A 90 10.74 -5.04 -12.99
C GLU A 90 9.48 -5.02 -12.09
N ILE A 91 8.30 -4.88 -12.68
CA ILE A 91 7.01 -4.86 -11.95
C ILE A 91 6.74 -6.22 -11.31
N THR A 92 6.87 -7.30 -12.06
CA THR A 92 6.56 -8.64 -11.55
C THR A 92 7.53 -9.11 -10.49
N ARG A 93 8.81 -8.70 -10.56
CA ARG A 93 9.80 -8.96 -9.52
C ARG A 93 9.51 -8.15 -8.25
N ALA A 94 9.14 -6.88 -8.39
CA ALA A 94 8.76 -6.07 -7.24
C ALA A 94 7.58 -6.69 -6.48
N ILE A 95 6.57 -7.17 -7.19
CA ILE A 95 5.43 -7.88 -6.59
C ILE A 95 5.89 -9.15 -5.86
N LEU A 96 6.80 -9.96 -6.43
CA LEU A 96 7.33 -11.13 -5.72
C LEU A 96 8.09 -10.74 -4.44
N SER A 97 8.84 -9.64 -4.47
CA SER A 97 9.76 -9.28 -3.38
C SER A 97 9.06 -8.79 -2.10
N HIS A 98 7.74 -8.45 -2.14
CA HIS A 98 7.03 -8.05 -0.94
C HIS A 98 6.66 -9.25 -0.04
N ALA A 99 6.57 -10.45 -0.60
CA ALA A 99 6.26 -11.68 0.11
C ALA A 99 7.55 -12.43 0.50
N ASP A 100 7.90 -12.46 1.78
CA ASP A 100 9.14 -13.09 2.28
C ASP A 100 9.30 -14.55 1.84
N TYR A 101 8.19 -15.30 1.84
CA TYR A 101 8.18 -16.71 1.44
C TYR A 101 8.38 -16.92 -0.07
N SER A 102 8.39 -15.86 -0.88
CA SER A 102 8.70 -15.95 -2.32
C SER A 102 10.17 -16.29 -2.59
N GLY A 103 11.05 -16.03 -1.64
CA GLY A 103 12.50 -16.15 -1.78
C GLY A 103 13.15 -15.06 -2.65
N VAL A 104 12.40 -14.02 -3.01
CA VAL A 104 12.90 -12.88 -3.80
C VAL A 104 13.19 -11.71 -2.87
N GLU A 105 14.48 -11.47 -2.58
CA GLU A 105 14.91 -10.35 -1.73
C GLU A 105 14.64 -9.00 -2.40
N PRO A 106 14.13 -7.99 -1.64
CA PRO A 106 13.96 -6.63 -2.15
C PRO A 106 15.31 -5.92 -2.29
N ILE A 107 15.72 -5.58 -3.51
CA ILE A 107 17.01 -4.96 -3.80
C ILE A 107 16.89 -3.54 -4.38
N SER A 108 15.89 -3.29 -5.23
CA SER A 108 15.68 -1.98 -5.83
C SER A 108 15.02 -1.00 -4.84
N PRO A 109 15.15 0.33 -5.05
CA PRO A 109 14.43 1.32 -4.26
C PRO A 109 12.91 1.10 -4.23
N MET A 110 12.30 0.74 -5.37
CA MET A 110 10.88 0.45 -5.48
C MET A 110 10.46 -0.76 -4.63
N GLU A 111 11.21 -1.86 -4.71
CA GLU A 111 10.95 -3.07 -3.94
C GLU A 111 11.05 -2.85 -2.43
N LYS A 112 12.11 -2.15 -1.99
CA LYS A 112 12.28 -1.78 -0.58
C LYS A 112 11.17 -0.87 -0.09
N THR A 113 10.72 0.07 -0.93
CA THR A 113 9.61 0.96 -0.60
C THR A 113 8.31 0.19 -0.49
N LEU A 114 8.02 -0.75 -1.42
CA LEU A 114 6.83 -1.59 -1.35
C LEU A 114 6.75 -2.32 0.01
N VAL A 115 7.81 -3.04 0.39
CA VAL A 115 7.87 -3.74 1.69
C VAL A 115 7.68 -2.79 2.86
N ALA A 116 8.23 -1.57 2.77
CA ALA A 116 8.18 -0.61 3.87
C ALA A 116 6.79 0.03 4.07
N VAL A 117 6.03 0.22 2.99
CA VAL A 117 4.75 0.94 3.05
C VAL A 117 3.53 0.03 3.10
N ASP A 118 3.65 -1.24 2.72
CA ASP A 118 2.56 -2.19 2.64
C ASP A 118 1.78 -2.28 3.96
N GLU A 119 2.36 -2.89 4.97
CA GLU A 119 1.73 -3.02 6.30
C GLU A 119 1.51 -1.66 6.99
N LEU A 120 2.42 -0.70 6.79
CA LEU A 120 2.33 0.61 7.45
C LEU A 120 1.19 1.45 6.89
N SER A 121 0.89 1.39 5.59
CA SER A 121 -0.24 2.10 4.99
C SER A 121 -1.56 1.66 5.60
N GLY A 122 -1.75 0.35 5.78
CA GLY A 122 -2.90 -0.23 6.47
C GLY A 122 -3.00 0.20 7.93
N PHE A 123 -1.85 0.24 8.64
CA PHE A 123 -1.81 0.65 10.04
C PHE A 123 -2.15 2.14 10.23
N VAL A 124 -1.63 3.02 9.37
CA VAL A 124 -1.94 4.47 9.37
C VAL A 124 -3.41 4.69 9.01
N THR A 125 -3.93 3.99 7.99
CA THR A 125 -5.35 4.01 7.61
C THR A 125 -6.24 3.62 8.80
N ALA A 126 -5.96 2.50 9.48
CA ALA A 126 -6.68 2.10 10.68
C ALA A 126 -6.59 3.16 11.78
N SER A 127 -5.42 3.81 11.93
CA SER A 127 -5.23 4.89 12.90
C SER A 127 -6.05 6.14 12.60
N ALA A 128 -6.29 6.44 11.33
CA ALA A 128 -7.18 7.52 10.89
C ALA A 128 -8.65 7.17 11.17
N LEU A 129 -9.09 5.97 10.80
CA LEU A 129 -10.50 5.56 10.89
C LEU A 129 -11.06 5.49 12.32
N VAL A 130 -10.20 5.29 13.33
CA VAL A 130 -10.63 5.31 14.75
C VAL A 130 -10.64 6.72 15.35
N ARG A 131 -10.25 7.75 14.61
CA ARG A 131 -10.38 9.14 15.02
C ARG A 131 -11.83 9.60 14.84
N PRO A 132 -12.31 10.54 15.68
CA PRO A 132 -13.65 11.12 15.51
C PRO A 132 -13.87 11.77 14.15
N ASP A 133 -12.83 12.46 13.64
CA ASP A 133 -12.85 13.19 12.37
C ASP A 133 -12.49 12.33 11.15
N LYS A 134 -11.97 11.12 11.37
CA LYS A 134 -11.50 10.17 10.33
C LYS A 134 -10.54 10.78 9.30
N ARG A 135 -9.83 11.86 9.66
CA ARG A 135 -8.90 12.59 8.79
C ARG A 135 -7.49 12.04 8.91
N VAL A 136 -6.95 11.49 7.84
CA VAL A 136 -5.58 10.95 7.83
C VAL A 136 -4.53 12.05 8.01
N ALA A 137 -4.76 13.24 7.47
CA ALA A 137 -3.88 14.40 7.61
C ALA A 137 -3.65 14.82 9.08
N GLU A 138 -4.58 14.47 9.97
CA GLU A 138 -4.50 14.77 11.41
C GLU A 138 -3.88 13.63 12.24
N VAL A 139 -3.46 12.53 11.59
CA VAL A 139 -2.78 11.42 12.28
C VAL A 139 -1.38 11.86 12.69
N LYS A 140 -1.10 11.78 14.00
CA LYS A 140 0.21 12.14 14.56
C LYS A 140 1.10 10.91 14.71
N VAL A 141 2.39 11.04 14.38
CA VAL A 141 3.40 9.98 14.53
C VAL A 141 3.35 9.36 15.93
N ALA A 142 3.32 10.19 16.98
CA ALA A 142 3.26 9.72 18.37
C ALA A 142 2.02 8.85 18.65
N SER A 143 0.87 9.14 18.00
CA SER A 143 -0.34 8.33 18.11
C SER A 143 -0.18 6.96 17.43
N VAL A 144 0.44 6.91 16.26
CA VAL A 144 0.76 5.67 15.56
C VAL A 144 1.70 4.83 16.41
N ARG A 145 2.80 5.40 16.90
CA ARG A 145 3.77 4.74 17.81
C ARG A 145 3.12 4.18 19.07
N LYS A 146 2.18 4.92 19.67
CA LYS A 146 1.41 4.44 20.83
C LYS A 146 0.56 3.21 20.46
N LYS A 147 -0.15 3.27 19.32
CA LYS A 147 -0.99 2.16 18.85
C LYS A 147 -0.18 0.93 18.43
N MET A 148 1.05 1.09 17.92
CA MET A 148 1.94 -0.04 17.62
C MET A 148 2.26 -0.89 18.88
N LYS A 149 2.23 -0.32 20.07
CA LYS A 149 2.42 -1.05 21.34
C LYS A 149 1.18 -1.86 21.75
N ASP A 150 0.01 -1.52 21.23
CA ASP A 150 -1.23 -2.23 21.48
C ASP A 150 -1.40 -3.36 20.45
N LYS A 151 -1.23 -4.61 20.91
CA LYS A 151 -1.33 -5.79 20.05
C LYS A 151 -2.75 -6.06 19.55
N SER A 152 -3.77 -5.53 20.22
CA SER A 152 -5.17 -5.69 19.82
C SER A 152 -5.58 -4.74 18.69
N PHE A 153 -4.92 -3.57 18.62
CA PHE A 153 -5.20 -2.59 17.56
C PHE A 153 -4.62 -3.08 16.24
N ALA A 154 -5.45 -3.13 15.18
CA ALA A 154 -5.06 -3.62 13.86
C ALA A 154 -4.23 -4.93 13.96
N ALA A 155 -4.79 -5.94 14.65
CA ALA A 155 -4.07 -7.14 15.09
C ALA A 155 -3.50 -7.98 13.93
N LYS A 156 -4.03 -7.83 12.72
CA LYS A 156 -3.57 -8.53 11.51
C LYS A 156 -2.33 -7.89 10.89
N VAL A 157 -2.04 -6.62 11.20
CA VAL A 157 -0.88 -5.90 10.64
C VAL A 157 0.40 -6.34 11.33
N SER A 158 1.41 -6.73 10.58
CA SER A 158 2.72 -7.16 11.10
C SER A 158 3.58 -5.95 11.50
N ARG A 159 3.81 -5.80 12.84
CA ARG A 159 4.73 -4.77 13.35
C ARG A 159 6.19 -5.05 12.97
N ALA A 160 6.53 -6.33 12.88
CA ALA A 160 7.88 -6.75 12.49
C ALA A 160 8.19 -6.30 11.05
N ASP A 161 7.22 -6.43 10.13
CA ASP A 161 7.39 -6.00 8.74
C ASP A 161 7.44 -4.47 8.62
N ILE A 162 6.67 -3.73 9.43
CA ILE A 162 6.79 -2.27 9.53
C ILE A 162 8.20 -1.86 9.96
N GLU A 163 8.75 -2.50 11.01
CA GLU A 163 10.09 -2.20 11.52
C GLU A 163 11.18 -2.61 10.49
N ARG A 164 11.02 -3.77 9.87
CA ARG A 164 11.89 -4.24 8.78
C ARG A 164 11.90 -3.26 7.61
N GLY A 165 10.73 -2.76 7.20
CA GLY A 165 10.60 -1.78 6.12
C GLY A 165 11.38 -0.49 6.39
N ALA A 166 11.33 0.02 7.62
CA ALA A 166 12.12 1.18 8.01
C ALA A 166 13.64 0.94 7.90
N VAL A 167 14.09 -0.26 8.29
CA VAL A 167 15.50 -0.67 8.15
C VAL A 167 15.90 -0.79 6.68
N LEU A 168 15.07 -1.39 5.83
CA LEU A 168 15.34 -1.55 4.38
C LEU A 168 15.49 -0.20 3.66
N LEU A 169 14.71 0.80 4.07
CA LEU A 169 14.80 2.16 3.54
C LEU A 169 15.86 3.03 4.21
N GLU A 170 16.54 2.52 5.25
CA GLU A 170 17.51 3.28 6.06
C GLU A 170 16.89 4.57 6.64
N LEU A 171 15.58 4.54 6.94
CA LEU A 171 14.83 5.66 7.49
C LEU A 171 14.46 5.41 8.96
N PRO A 172 14.55 6.45 9.83
CA PRO A 172 13.92 6.37 11.14
C PRO A 172 12.43 6.06 10.99
N LEU A 173 11.91 5.14 11.82
CA LEU A 173 10.50 4.73 11.74
C LEU A 173 9.52 5.92 11.87
N ASP A 174 9.85 6.91 12.69
CA ASP A 174 9.01 8.11 12.84
C ASP A 174 8.94 8.92 11.54
N SER A 175 10.06 9.00 10.80
CA SER A 175 10.10 9.65 9.49
C SER A 175 9.28 8.85 8.47
N LEU A 176 9.42 7.53 8.44
CA LEU A 176 8.63 6.68 7.54
C LEU A 176 7.12 6.81 7.81
N ILE A 177 6.70 6.81 9.08
CA ILE A 177 5.30 7.05 9.46
C ILE A 177 4.82 8.41 8.94
N GLN A 178 5.64 9.47 9.10
CA GLN A 178 5.28 10.81 8.62
C GLN A 178 5.11 10.85 7.11
N GLU A 179 6.02 10.22 6.35
CA GLU A 179 5.94 10.15 4.88
C GLU A 179 4.67 9.40 4.43
N VAL A 180 4.33 8.29 5.07
CA VAL A 180 3.10 7.54 4.77
C VAL A 180 1.85 8.37 5.09
N VAL A 181 1.83 9.11 6.21
CA VAL A 181 0.71 10.04 6.52
C VAL A 181 0.56 11.09 5.42
N VAL A 182 1.67 11.70 4.97
CA VAL A 182 1.65 12.70 3.89
C VAL A 182 1.16 12.09 2.58
N ALA A 183 1.66 10.92 2.20
CA ALA A 183 1.25 10.22 1.00
C ALA A 183 -0.26 9.93 0.98
N LEU A 184 -0.79 9.37 2.06
CA LEU A 184 -2.22 9.08 2.18
C LEU A 184 -3.08 10.35 2.24
N ALA A 185 -2.56 11.43 2.84
CA ALA A 185 -3.26 12.72 2.90
C ALA A 185 -3.41 13.38 1.53
N THR A 186 -2.43 13.21 0.64
CA THR A 186 -2.50 13.72 -0.74
C THR A 186 -3.64 13.07 -1.54
N GLU A 187 -3.96 11.81 -1.24
CA GLU A 187 -5.00 11.02 -1.92
C GLU A 187 -6.24 10.78 -1.04
N ALA A 188 -6.40 11.58 0.03
CA ALA A 188 -7.38 11.32 1.08
C ALA A 188 -8.82 11.23 0.57
N ASP A 189 -9.22 12.05 -0.40
CA ASP A 189 -10.56 12.01 -0.99
C ASP A 189 -10.83 10.68 -1.68
N ARG A 190 -9.91 10.21 -2.51
CA ARG A 190 -10.00 8.94 -3.23
C ARG A 190 -9.99 7.73 -2.30
N LEU A 191 -9.24 7.83 -1.19
CA LEU A 191 -9.13 6.78 -0.18
C LEU A 191 -10.27 6.78 0.85
N GLY A 192 -11.13 7.82 0.85
CA GLY A 192 -12.16 8.00 1.88
C GLY A 192 -11.58 8.34 3.26
N LEU A 193 -10.44 9.03 3.30
CA LEU A 193 -9.70 9.41 4.50
C LEU A 193 -9.62 10.94 4.71
N ALA A 194 -10.39 11.71 3.95
CA ALA A 194 -10.47 13.17 4.06
C ALA A 194 -11.28 13.64 5.28
N GLY A 195 -11.96 12.71 5.95
CA GLY A 195 -12.80 12.98 7.10
C GLY A 195 -14.30 12.99 6.77
N THR A 196 -15.12 13.04 7.81
CA THR A 196 -16.57 13.22 7.68
C THR A 196 -16.85 14.71 7.65
N ASN A 197 -17.64 15.20 6.68
CA ASN A 197 -18.18 16.56 6.71
C ASN A 197 -19.17 16.64 7.89
N ALA A 198 -18.86 17.45 8.87
CA ALA A 198 -19.70 17.68 10.06
C ALA A 198 -21.11 18.24 9.72
N GLU A 199 -21.39 18.50 8.46
CA GLU A 199 -22.71 18.96 7.97
C GLU A 199 -23.65 17.79 7.62
N GLU A 200 -23.14 16.58 7.27
CA GLU A 200 -23.98 15.43 6.94
C GLU A 200 -24.53 14.74 8.20
N GLU A 201 -23.83 14.79 9.34
CA GLU A 201 -24.31 14.18 10.59
C GLU A 201 -25.42 14.99 11.30
N ARG A 202 -25.72 16.23 10.86
CA ARG A 202 -26.79 17.05 11.43
C ARG A 202 -28.13 16.88 10.74
N HIS A 203 -28.21 16.10 9.66
CA HIS A 203 -29.41 15.88 8.87
C HIS A 203 -29.80 14.39 8.71
N ALA A 204 -29.17 13.49 9.45
CA ALA A 204 -29.53 12.09 9.61
C ALA A 204 -30.11 11.84 11.02
#